data_806c69ab99735a37fe6273a49fa5ef47
#
_entry.id   806c69ab99735a37fe6273a49fa5ef47
#
_cell.length_a   1.000
_cell.length_b   1.000
_cell.length_c   1.000
_cell.angle_alpha   90.00
_cell.angle_beta   90.00
_cell.angle_gamma   90.00
#
_symmetry.space_group_name_H-M   'P 1'
#
loop_
_entity.id
_entity.type
_entity.pdbx_description
1 polymer ?
#
loop_
_entity_poly.entity_id
_entity_poly.type
_entity_poly.pdbx_seq_one_letter_code
_entity_poly.pdbx_strand_id
1 'polypeptide(L)'
;MDRTRRTILAAGAVAAAKAAVPNVFAQQPAPPRTGGKFYERGKVRIYYEEAGSGPPLLLLPGGGLNATIGFFTGNAPFNAIEEFKSEYRCIAADLRNAPSGQSTGPVEVDRPWDSYADDQLGLLDHLGIDKFAVMGFCIGGPFIWNLLKRAPTRIVAAVLAQPVGWRPEMRDPKYPGVFWRTWGSTLIAKRQEITLQTTDQFVTKMFETDPDFVFTVTRDFVRSCQNPVLILPDDVPAHPYAVAIESAMLAPKAEVSIFPWKEPKERIPLAVRQIHSFLKAHR
;
A
#
# COMPACT_ATOMS: atom_id res chain seq x y z
N MET A 1 -47.57 -58.76 20.43
CA MET A 1 -46.48 -58.27 21.30
C MET A 1 -45.78 -57.16 20.56
N ASP A 2 -46.08 -56.01 21.02
CA ASP A 2 -45.73 -54.70 20.47
C ASP A 2 -44.34 -54.23 20.96
N ARG A 3 -43.51 -53.71 20.08
CA ARG A 3 -42.35 -52.91 20.46
C ARG A 3 -42.14 -51.78 19.46
N THR A 4 -42.77 -50.70 19.78
CA THR A 4 -42.58 -49.37 19.25
C THR A 4 -41.12 -48.89 19.35
N ARG A 5 -40.48 -48.68 18.21
CA ARG A 5 -39.18 -47.96 18.15
C ARG A 5 -39.45 -46.48 17.94
N ARG A 6 -39.19 -45.69 18.99
CA ARG A 6 -39.11 -44.25 18.90
C ARG A 6 -37.82 -43.83 18.25
N THR A 7 -37.91 -43.23 17.07
CA THR A 7 -36.77 -42.54 16.40
C THR A 7 -36.70 -41.12 16.94
N ILE A 8 -35.64 -40.80 17.64
CA ILE A 8 -35.33 -39.42 18.08
C ILE A 8 -34.60 -38.74 16.90
N LEU A 9 -35.25 -37.81 16.23
CA LEU A 9 -34.60 -36.85 15.32
C LEU A 9 -33.94 -35.78 16.13
N ALA A 10 -32.62 -35.85 16.24
CA ALA A 10 -31.79 -34.74 16.76
C ALA A 10 -31.61 -33.71 15.63
N ALA A 11 -32.35 -32.60 15.71
CA ALA A 11 -32.11 -31.44 14.86
C ALA A 11 -30.79 -30.77 15.32
N GLY A 12 -29.71 -31.05 14.62
CA GLY A 12 -28.46 -30.33 14.78
C GLY A 12 -28.56 -28.95 14.15
N ALA A 13 -28.72 -27.90 14.96
CA ALA A 13 -28.54 -26.52 14.52
C ALA A 13 -27.06 -26.28 14.24
N VAL A 14 -26.68 -26.25 12.97
CA VAL A 14 -25.37 -25.77 12.55
C VAL A 14 -25.38 -24.24 12.70
N ALA A 15 -24.86 -23.76 13.80
CA ALA A 15 -24.54 -22.33 13.97
C ALA A 15 -23.39 -22.00 13.01
N ALA A 16 -23.70 -21.40 11.86
CA ALA A 16 -22.68 -20.81 11.00
C ALA A 16 -22.06 -19.62 11.76
N ALA A 17 -20.92 -19.85 12.38
CA ALA A 17 -20.09 -18.79 12.87
C ALA A 17 -19.63 -17.96 11.66
N LYS A 18 -20.23 -16.78 11.46
CA LYS A 18 -19.70 -15.76 10.57
C LYS A 18 -18.36 -15.35 11.17
N ALA A 19 -17.28 -15.93 10.66
CA ALA A 19 -15.95 -15.39 10.92
C ALA A 19 -15.94 -13.95 10.42
N ALA A 20 -15.90 -12.99 11.33
CA ALA A 20 -15.70 -11.60 11.01
C ALA A 20 -14.32 -11.52 10.35
N VAL A 21 -14.28 -11.24 9.04
CA VAL A 21 -13.03 -10.94 8.35
C VAL A 21 -12.42 -9.74 9.08
N PRO A 22 -11.22 -9.86 9.67
CA PRO A 22 -10.62 -8.72 10.34
C PRO A 22 -10.50 -7.59 9.31
N ASN A 23 -10.97 -6.40 9.66
CA ASN A 23 -10.88 -5.24 8.80
C ASN A 23 -9.41 -4.78 8.81
N VAL A 24 -8.58 -5.42 8.01
CA VAL A 24 -7.11 -5.21 7.92
C VAL A 24 -6.77 -3.77 7.56
N PHE A 25 -7.76 -2.97 7.14
CA PHE A 25 -7.62 -1.60 6.69
C PHE A 25 -8.23 -0.56 7.65
N ALA A 26 -8.88 -0.98 8.73
CA ALA A 26 -9.33 -0.05 9.75
C ALA A 26 -8.13 0.39 10.60
N GLN A 27 -7.39 1.41 10.13
CA GLN A 27 -6.41 2.08 10.97
C GLN A 27 -7.15 2.75 12.14
N GLN A 28 -6.84 2.35 13.37
CA GLN A 28 -7.24 3.13 14.54
C GLN A 28 -6.62 4.53 14.41
N PRO A 29 -7.34 5.60 14.79
CA PRO A 29 -6.76 6.93 14.82
C PRO A 29 -5.51 6.90 15.70
N ALA A 30 -4.34 6.96 15.10
CA ALA A 30 -3.12 7.13 15.86
C ALA A 30 -3.14 8.54 16.49
N PRO A 31 -2.61 8.72 17.72
CA PRO A 31 -2.48 10.04 18.30
C PRO A 31 -1.65 10.94 17.38
N PRO A 32 -1.91 12.26 17.37
CA PRO A 32 -1.14 13.21 16.56
C PRO A 32 0.35 13.01 16.81
N ARG A 33 1.11 12.72 15.75
CA ARG A 33 2.57 12.58 15.85
C ARG A 33 3.18 13.97 15.96
N THR A 34 4.06 14.16 16.93
CA THR A 34 4.82 15.39 17.12
C THR A 34 6.25 15.19 16.65
N GLY A 35 6.79 16.14 15.89
CA GLY A 35 8.18 16.12 15.44
C GLY A 35 8.38 15.97 13.93
N GLY A 36 7.33 15.75 13.16
CA GLY A 36 7.39 15.77 11.70
C GLY A 36 7.38 17.20 11.13
N LYS A 37 7.63 17.29 9.83
CA LYS A 37 7.71 18.52 9.04
C LYS A 37 6.63 18.53 7.99
N PHE A 38 6.48 19.67 7.31
CA PHE A 38 5.58 19.80 6.18
C PHE A 38 6.33 20.22 4.93
N TYR A 39 6.03 19.53 3.82
CA TYR A 39 6.31 19.99 2.47
C TYR A 39 5.06 20.66 1.93
N GLU A 40 5.21 21.88 1.42
CA GLU A 40 4.11 22.68 0.90
C GLU A 40 4.36 23.11 -0.54
N ARG A 41 3.33 22.93 -1.40
CA ARG A 41 3.34 23.36 -2.79
C ARG A 41 1.94 23.84 -3.19
N GLY A 42 1.74 25.16 -3.23
CA GLY A 42 0.42 25.74 -3.47
C GLY A 42 -0.59 25.33 -2.41
N LYS A 43 -1.64 24.59 -2.80
CA LYS A 43 -2.65 24.08 -1.87
C LYS A 43 -2.32 22.69 -1.29
N VAL A 44 -1.22 22.09 -1.71
CA VAL A 44 -0.79 20.79 -1.21
C VAL A 44 0.10 20.99 0.01
N ARG A 45 -0.20 20.24 1.07
CA ARG A 45 0.56 20.24 2.33
C ARG A 45 0.75 18.80 2.78
N ILE A 46 1.97 18.29 2.73
CA ILE A 46 2.32 16.90 3.03
C ILE A 46 3.11 16.83 4.33
N TYR A 47 2.56 16.14 5.31
CA TYR A 47 3.26 15.81 6.54
C TYR A 47 4.22 14.65 6.29
N TYR A 48 5.48 14.83 6.71
CA TYR A 48 6.51 13.81 6.57
C TYR A 48 7.41 13.74 7.80
N GLU A 49 8.05 12.60 7.98
CA GLU A 49 9.06 12.36 9.00
C GLU A 49 10.33 11.80 8.34
N GLU A 50 11.47 12.14 8.93
CA GLU A 50 12.78 11.63 8.55
C GLU A 50 13.42 10.92 9.74
N ALA A 51 14.10 9.80 9.48
CA ALA A 51 14.87 9.09 10.49
C ALA A 51 16.13 8.49 9.90
N GLY A 52 17.22 8.51 10.67
CA GLY A 52 18.50 7.96 10.23
C GLY A 52 19.28 8.87 9.30
N SER A 53 20.35 8.31 8.74
CA SER A 53 21.27 8.98 7.82
C SER A 53 21.81 7.96 6.82
N GLY A 54 22.36 8.44 5.69
CA GLY A 54 22.89 7.59 4.62
C GLY A 54 22.09 7.72 3.32
N PRO A 55 22.12 6.71 2.43
CA PRO A 55 21.38 6.74 1.17
C PRO A 55 19.87 6.91 1.42
N PRO A 56 19.17 7.74 0.60
CA PRO A 56 17.76 7.98 0.80
C PRO A 56 16.91 6.75 0.52
N LEU A 57 15.95 6.46 1.42
CA LEU A 57 14.94 5.42 1.29
C LEU A 57 13.56 6.03 1.52
N LEU A 58 12.78 6.17 0.45
CA LEU A 58 11.38 6.57 0.52
C LEU A 58 10.53 5.39 1.00
N LEU A 59 9.80 5.57 2.09
CA LEU A 59 8.92 4.56 2.68
C LEU A 59 7.45 4.94 2.46
N LEU A 60 6.73 4.12 1.70
CA LEU A 60 5.31 4.31 1.39
C LEU A 60 4.46 3.41 2.29
N PRO A 61 3.66 3.98 3.20
CA PRO A 61 2.83 3.19 4.11
C PRO A 61 1.69 2.48 3.38
N GLY A 62 1.23 1.35 3.94
CA GLY A 62 0.00 0.68 3.54
C GLY A 62 -1.24 1.32 4.15
N GLY A 63 -2.42 0.80 3.78
CA GLY A 63 -3.70 1.27 4.30
C GLY A 63 -4.62 1.91 3.26
N GLY A 64 -4.37 1.68 1.97
CA GLY A 64 -5.15 2.26 0.88
C GLY A 64 -5.07 3.80 0.91
N LEU A 65 -6.19 4.47 0.66
CA LEU A 65 -6.28 5.94 0.73
C LEU A 65 -6.22 6.50 2.16
N ASN A 66 -6.18 5.63 3.19
CA ASN A 66 -5.98 6.00 4.59
C ASN A 66 -4.51 5.85 5.04
N ALA A 67 -3.58 5.66 4.10
CA ALA A 67 -2.17 5.40 4.40
C ALA A 67 -1.51 6.58 5.14
N THR A 68 -0.95 6.29 6.32
CA THR A 68 -0.23 7.27 7.14
C THR A 68 1.04 6.63 7.72
N ILE A 69 1.97 7.43 8.19
CA ILE A 69 3.21 6.97 8.84
C ILE A 69 2.88 6.05 10.03
N GLY A 70 1.74 6.25 10.71
CA GLY A 70 1.25 5.38 11.77
C GLY A 70 1.10 3.91 11.38
N PHE A 71 0.97 3.60 10.10
CA PHE A 71 0.95 2.23 9.60
C PHE A 71 2.18 1.42 10.04
N PHE A 72 3.37 2.01 10.04
CA PHE A 72 4.62 1.33 10.36
C PHE A 72 4.69 0.84 11.81
N THR A 73 4.01 1.52 12.73
CA THR A 73 3.97 1.16 14.16
C THR A 73 2.77 0.31 14.56
N GLY A 74 1.71 0.29 13.76
CA GLY A 74 0.45 -0.36 14.13
C GLY A 74 0.05 -1.56 13.27
N ASN A 75 0.22 -1.48 11.95
CA ASN A 75 -0.37 -2.43 11.01
C ASN A 75 0.63 -3.07 10.04
N ALA A 76 1.87 -2.59 9.99
CA ALA A 76 2.89 -3.21 9.16
C ALA A 76 3.37 -4.53 9.77
N PRO A 77 3.78 -5.52 8.95
CA PRO A 77 4.41 -6.74 9.43
C PRO A 77 5.66 -6.48 10.28
N PHE A 78 6.37 -5.40 9.99
CA PHE A 78 7.50 -4.86 10.75
C PHE A 78 7.57 -3.34 10.58
N ASN A 79 8.24 -2.66 11.52
CA ASN A 79 8.44 -1.22 11.42
C ASN A 79 9.63 -0.90 10.51
N ALA A 80 9.34 -0.56 9.24
CA ALA A 80 10.39 -0.30 8.25
C ALA A 80 11.28 0.90 8.61
N ILE A 81 10.77 1.90 9.33
CA ILE A 81 11.59 3.03 9.77
C ILE A 81 12.64 2.54 10.78
N GLU A 82 12.24 1.76 11.78
CA GLU A 82 13.15 1.23 12.79
C GLU A 82 14.19 0.28 12.20
N GLU A 83 13.78 -0.59 11.25
CA GLU A 83 14.66 -1.56 10.63
C GLU A 83 15.75 -0.89 9.77
N PHE A 84 15.42 0.18 9.04
CA PHE A 84 16.33 0.73 8.04
C PHE A 84 17.04 2.02 8.46
N LYS A 85 16.60 2.74 9.51
CA LYS A 85 17.19 4.04 9.92
C LYS A 85 18.67 4.00 10.32
N SER A 86 19.22 2.84 10.67
CA SER A 86 20.63 2.68 11.00
C SER A 86 21.56 2.75 9.79
N GLU A 87 21.04 2.48 8.57
CA GLU A 87 21.81 2.42 7.33
C GLU A 87 21.31 3.38 6.25
N TYR A 88 20.09 3.89 6.39
CA TYR A 88 19.39 4.73 5.40
C TYR A 88 18.82 6.00 6.03
N ARG A 89 18.77 7.08 5.24
CA ARG A 89 17.90 8.22 5.52
C ARG A 89 16.49 7.83 5.10
N CYS A 90 15.70 7.34 6.05
CA CYS A 90 14.30 6.96 5.84
C CYS A 90 13.43 8.20 5.76
N ILE A 91 12.64 8.34 4.69
CA ILE A 91 11.65 9.40 4.49
C ILE A 91 10.28 8.75 4.40
N ALA A 92 9.36 9.11 5.26
CA ALA A 92 7.99 8.61 5.25
C ALA A 92 7.01 9.78 5.29
N ALA A 93 5.89 9.67 4.58
CA ALA A 93 4.87 10.72 4.53
C ALA A 93 3.46 10.14 4.71
N ASP A 94 2.57 10.94 5.31
CA ASP A 94 1.15 10.67 5.25
C ASP A 94 0.64 10.91 3.82
N LEU A 95 -0.22 10.03 3.34
CA LEU A 95 -0.86 10.21 2.04
C LEU A 95 -1.76 11.46 2.07
N ARG A 96 -1.74 12.27 1.00
CA ARG A 96 -2.63 13.42 0.87
C ARG A 96 -4.08 13.01 1.08
N ASN A 97 -4.79 13.74 1.96
CA ASN A 97 -6.18 13.48 2.30
C ASN A 97 -6.46 12.10 2.94
N ALA A 98 -5.44 11.46 3.53
CA ALA A 98 -5.70 10.32 4.41
C ALA A 98 -6.45 10.82 5.65
N PRO A 99 -7.66 10.28 5.96
CA PRO A 99 -8.51 10.83 7.03
C PRO A 99 -7.89 10.84 8.42
N SER A 100 -6.99 9.90 8.72
CA SER A 100 -6.27 9.85 9.99
C SER A 100 -4.93 10.58 9.98
N GLY A 101 -4.52 11.13 8.80
CA GLY A 101 -3.25 11.81 8.61
C GLY A 101 -3.32 13.32 8.76
N GLN A 102 -2.17 13.95 8.55
CA GLN A 102 -2.00 15.40 8.61
C GLN A 102 -1.78 16.05 7.24
N SER A 103 -1.71 15.24 6.17
CA SER A 103 -1.53 15.73 4.79
C SER A 103 -2.85 16.14 4.17
N THR A 104 -2.85 17.32 3.54
CA THR A 104 -4.04 17.88 2.91
C THR A 104 -3.73 18.44 1.51
N GLY A 105 -4.78 18.58 0.69
CA GLY A 105 -4.67 19.18 -0.64
C GLY A 105 -5.93 18.98 -1.47
N PRO A 106 -5.92 19.38 -2.73
CA PRO A 106 -7.03 19.16 -3.64
C PRO A 106 -7.22 17.68 -3.93
N VAL A 107 -8.45 17.28 -4.22
CA VAL A 107 -8.78 15.96 -4.78
C VAL A 107 -8.73 16.07 -6.30
N GLU A 108 -7.64 15.58 -6.90
CA GLU A 108 -7.38 15.69 -8.34
C GLU A 108 -8.01 14.50 -9.10
N VAL A 109 -9.29 14.63 -9.43
CA VAL A 109 -10.11 13.55 -10.04
C VAL A 109 -9.53 13.08 -11.37
N ASP A 110 -8.99 13.97 -12.20
CA ASP A 110 -8.52 13.63 -13.55
C ASP A 110 -7.23 12.81 -13.57
N ARG A 111 -6.42 12.93 -12.50
CA ARG A 111 -5.08 12.32 -12.44
C ARG A 111 -4.73 11.76 -11.05
N PRO A 112 -5.57 10.90 -10.49
CA PRO A 112 -5.47 10.50 -9.08
C PRO A 112 -4.11 9.87 -8.73
N TRP A 113 -3.62 8.89 -9.49
CA TRP A 113 -2.33 8.26 -9.24
C TRP A 113 -1.14 9.22 -9.42
N ASP A 114 -1.20 10.06 -10.45
CA ASP A 114 -0.14 11.03 -10.74
C ASP A 114 -0.07 12.15 -9.71
N SER A 115 -1.20 12.54 -9.13
CA SER A 115 -1.24 13.55 -8.07
C SER A 115 -0.45 13.11 -6.83
N TYR A 116 -0.53 11.83 -6.47
CA TYR A 116 0.26 11.27 -5.38
C TYR A 116 1.75 11.11 -5.75
N ALA A 117 2.05 10.72 -6.99
CA ALA A 117 3.43 10.68 -7.44
C ALA A 117 4.09 12.09 -7.46
N ASP A 118 3.31 13.14 -7.79
CA ASP A 118 3.78 14.53 -7.68
C ASP A 118 4.10 14.92 -6.23
N ASP A 119 3.33 14.46 -5.26
CA ASP A 119 3.60 14.71 -3.85
C ASP A 119 4.89 14.01 -3.41
N GLN A 120 5.05 12.75 -3.80
CA GLN A 120 6.22 11.93 -3.44
C GLN A 120 7.51 12.49 -4.08
N LEU A 121 7.48 12.79 -5.38
CA LEU A 121 8.65 13.36 -6.08
C LEU A 121 8.92 14.79 -5.62
N GLY A 122 7.88 15.60 -5.43
CA GLY A 122 8.02 16.97 -4.96
C GLY A 122 8.57 17.06 -3.53
N LEU A 123 8.23 16.12 -2.65
CA LEU A 123 8.84 16.02 -1.33
C LEU A 123 10.34 15.70 -1.44
N LEU A 124 10.73 14.77 -2.31
CA LEU A 124 12.14 14.43 -2.52
C LEU A 124 12.92 15.61 -3.11
N ASP A 125 12.31 16.35 -4.05
CA ASP A 125 12.89 17.58 -4.61
C ASP A 125 13.09 18.66 -3.53
N HIS A 126 12.10 18.85 -2.65
CA HIS A 126 12.18 19.76 -1.50
C HIS A 126 13.33 19.38 -0.55
N LEU A 127 13.62 18.08 -0.41
CA LEU A 127 14.70 17.57 0.42
C LEU A 127 16.07 17.53 -0.29
N GLY A 128 16.14 17.97 -1.56
CA GLY A 128 17.37 17.94 -2.37
C GLY A 128 17.82 16.53 -2.74
N ILE A 129 16.89 15.57 -2.82
CA ILE A 129 17.19 14.17 -3.10
C ILE A 129 16.95 13.88 -4.59
N ASP A 130 18.03 13.62 -5.33
CA ASP A 130 17.96 13.25 -6.74
C ASP A 130 17.72 11.75 -6.94
N LYS A 131 18.53 10.90 -6.28
CA LYS A 131 18.43 9.44 -6.37
C LYS A 131 18.02 8.84 -5.04
N PHE A 132 17.17 7.81 -5.09
CA PHE A 132 16.63 7.15 -3.91
C PHE A 132 16.25 5.70 -4.17
N ALA A 133 16.27 4.88 -3.13
CA ALA A 133 15.54 3.63 -3.11
C ALA A 133 14.11 3.87 -2.60
N VAL A 134 13.18 3.02 -2.98
CA VAL A 134 11.79 3.11 -2.51
C VAL A 134 11.30 1.76 -2.01
N MET A 135 10.60 1.77 -0.89
CA MET A 135 9.90 0.60 -0.37
C MET A 135 8.45 0.96 -0.03
N GLY A 136 7.50 0.12 -0.45
CA GLY A 136 6.09 0.37 -0.20
C GLY A 136 5.33 -0.89 0.18
N PHE A 137 4.34 -0.71 1.06
CA PHE A 137 3.42 -1.75 1.49
C PHE A 137 2.05 -1.56 0.85
N CYS A 138 1.37 -2.65 0.48
CA CYS A 138 -0.03 -2.63 0.04
C CYS A 138 -0.21 -1.66 -1.16
N ILE A 139 -0.93 -0.54 -0.98
CA ILE A 139 -1.09 0.51 -2.01
C ILE A 139 0.24 1.13 -2.47
N GLY A 140 1.29 1.01 -1.66
CA GLY A 140 2.65 1.39 -2.04
C GLY A 140 3.15 0.68 -3.29
N GLY A 141 2.67 -0.54 -3.58
CA GLY A 141 3.01 -1.26 -4.80
C GLY A 141 2.64 -0.50 -6.08
N PRO A 142 1.35 -0.19 -6.33
CA PRO A 142 0.93 0.66 -7.44
C PRO A 142 1.61 2.03 -7.48
N PHE A 143 1.83 2.69 -6.33
CA PHE A 143 2.60 3.95 -6.31
C PHE A 143 4.02 3.76 -6.81
N ILE A 144 4.72 2.69 -6.40
CA ILE A 144 6.07 2.40 -6.88
C ILE A 144 6.09 2.17 -8.38
N TRP A 145 5.15 1.40 -8.94
CA TRP A 145 5.06 1.22 -10.38
C TRP A 145 4.86 2.54 -11.13
N ASN A 146 4.03 3.45 -10.58
CA ASN A 146 3.86 4.79 -11.16
C ASN A 146 5.13 5.64 -11.04
N LEU A 147 5.85 5.58 -9.92
CA LEU A 147 7.13 6.26 -9.75
C LEU A 147 8.19 5.74 -10.72
N LEU A 148 8.28 4.42 -10.92
CA LEU A 148 9.18 3.79 -11.90
C LEU A 148 8.87 4.24 -13.33
N LYS A 149 7.61 4.45 -13.67
CA LYS A 149 7.20 5.01 -14.97
C LYS A 149 7.60 6.48 -15.12
N ARG A 150 7.46 7.28 -14.06
CA ARG A 150 7.63 8.74 -14.13
C ARG A 150 9.05 9.21 -13.88
N ALA A 151 9.80 8.49 -13.07
CA ALA A 151 11.16 8.88 -12.65
C ALA A 151 12.13 7.68 -12.61
N PRO A 152 12.22 6.86 -13.70
CA PRO A 152 13.00 5.61 -13.69
C PRO A 152 14.48 5.84 -13.40
N THR A 153 15.05 6.96 -13.80
CA THR A 153 16.47 7.29 -13.60
C THR A 153 16.80 7.72 -12.17
N ARG A 154 15.79 8.07 -11.37
CA ARG A 154 15.95 8.48 -9.96
C ARG A 154 15.89 7.30 -8.99
N ILE A 155 15.25 6.19 -9.37
CA ILE A 155 15.01 5.04 -8.49
C ILE A 155 16.12 4.02 -8.69
N VAL A 156 16.93 3.81 -7.67
CA VAL A 156 18.05 2.86 -7.72
C VAL A 156 17.59 1.43 -7.42
N ALA A 157 16.59 1.26 -6.55
CA ALA A 157 15.99 -0.03 -6.21
C ALA A 157 14.56 0.17 -5.69
N ALA A 158 13.69 -0.79 -5.94
CA ALA A 158 12.29 -0.76 -5.50
C ALA A 158 11.90 -2.04 -4.75
N VAL A 159 11.24 -1.91 -3.59
CA VAL A 159 10.76 -3.05 -2.79
C VAL A 159 9.25 -2.94 -2.63
N LEU A 160 8.52 -3.93 -3.15
CA LEU A 160 7.06 -4.00 -3.11
C LEU A 160 6.64 -5.09 -2.09
N ALA A 161 6.27 -4.70 -0.89
CA ALA A 161 5.81 -5.60 0.15
C ALA A 161 4.28 -5.75 0.11
N GLN A 162 3.78 -6.97 -0.08
CA GLN A 162 2.35 -7.28 -0.19
C GLN A 162 1.59 -6.30 -1.09
N PRO A 163 1.99 -6.13 -2.37
CA PRO A 163 1.43 -5.10 -3.23
C PRO A 163 -0.05 -5.36 -3.52
N VAL A 164 -0.85 -4.29 -3.58
CA VAL A 164 -2.21 -4.34 -4.10
C VAL A 164 -2.16 -4.69 -5.58
N GLY A 165 -3.04 -5.57 -6.01
CA GLY A 165 -3.24 -5.93 -7.40
C GLY A 165 -4.70 -5.93 -7.77
N TRP A 166 -5.01 -5.67 -9.05
CA TRP A 166 -6.37 -5.69 -9.55
C TRP A 166 -6.77 -7.10 -10.01
N ARG A 167 -8.03 -7.45 -9.73
CA ARG A 167 -8.68 -8.67 -10.18
C ARG A 167 -10.10 -8.37 -10.68
N PRO A 168 -10.62 -9.12 -11.67
CA PRO A 168 -11.98 -8.91 -12.19
C PRO A 168 -13.08 -8.94 -11.12
N GLU A 169 -12.90 -9.75 -10.07
CA GLU A 169 -13.84 -9.88 -8.96
C GLU A 169 -14.00 -8.59 -8.16
N MET A 170 -13.02 -7.68 -8.21
CA MET A 170 -13.07 -6.37 -7.56
C MET A 170 -14.10 -5.42 -8.18
N ARG A 171 -14.70 -5.78 -9.30
CA ARG A 171 -15.87 -5.06 -9.85
C ARG A 171 -17.12 -5.25 -8.99
N ASP A 172 -17.21 -6.34 -8.24
CA ASP A 172 -18.29 -6.52 -7.25
C ASP A 172 -18.02 -5.63 -6.03
N PRO A 173 -18.92 -4.67 -5.70
CA PRO A 173 -18.80 -3.83 -4.51
C PRO A 173 -18.70 -4.59 -3.19
N LYS A 174 -19.16 -5.85 -3.17
CA LYS A 174 -19.12 -6.71 -1.98
C LYS A 174 -17.80 -7.48 -1.86
N TYR A 175 -16.92 -7.40 -2.86
CA TYR A 175 -15.64 -8.09 -2.80
C TYR A 175 -14.79 -7.55 -1.64
N PRO A 176 -14.25 -8.41 -0.76
CA PRO A 176 -13.56 -7.97 0.45
C PRO A 176 -12.33 -7.08 0.21
N GLY A 177 -11.76 -7.13 -0.99
CA GLY A 177 -10.64 -6.27 -1.40
C GLY A 177 -11.01 -4.82 -1.76
N VAL A 178 -12.30 -4.48 -1.84
CA VAL A 178 -12.78 -3.14 -2.28
C VAL A 178 -12.88 -2.16 -1.11
N PHE A 179 -11.77 -1.96 -0.42
CA PHE A 179 -11.72 -1.15 0.80
C PHE A 179 -11.65 0.37 0.55
N TRP A 180 -11.31 0.79 -0.65
CA TRP A 180 -11.19 2.22 -1.01
C TRP A 180 -12.52 2.96 -1.08
N ARG A 181 -13.65 2.25 -1.24
CA ARG A 181 -14.99 2.87 -1.37
C ARG A 181 -15.47 3.62 -0.13
N THR A 182 -14.91 3.31 1.07
CA THR A 182 -15.27 3.97 2.32
C THR A 182 -14.45 5.24 2.60
N TRP A 183 -13.38 5.47 1.83
CA TRP A 183 -12.49 6.62 2.04
C TRP A 183 -13.21 7.96 1.92
N GLY A 184 -14.05 8.11 0.88
CA GLY A 184 -14.75 9.37 0.60
C GLY A 184 -15.63 9.81 1.75
N SER A 185 -16.49 8.94 2.29
CA SER A 185 -17.38 9.25 3.42
C SER A 185 -16.59 9.64 4.68
N THR A 186 -15.45 9.01 4.93
CA THR A 186 -14.59 9.35 6.06
C THR A 186 -13.87 10.69 5.86
N LEU A 187 -13.47 11.00 4.62
CA LEU A 187 -12.80 12.27 4.30
C LEU A 187 -13.76 13.46 4.43
N ILE A 188 -14.95 13.39 3.85
CA ILE A 188 -15.92 14.50 3.88
C ILE A 188 -16.40 14.84 5.29
N ALA A 189 -16.40 13.87 6.21
CA ALA A 189 -16.68 14.12 7.61
C ALA A 189 -15.67 15.07 8.27
N LYS A 190 -14.45 15.17 7.72
CA LYS A 190 -13.35 16.03 8.20
C LYS A 190 -13.11 17.25 7.30
N ARG A 191 -13.48 17.19 6.05
CA ARG A 191 -13.22 18.17 4.99
C ARG A 191 -14.53 18.53 4.28
N GLN A 192 -15.36 19.35 4.93
CA GLN A 192 -16.71 19.70 4.47
C GLN A 192 -16.75 20.43 3.11
N GLU A 193 -15.62 21.00 2.68
CA GLU A 193 -15.47 21.63 1.35
C GLU A 193 -15.32 20.59 0.22
N ILE A 194 -15.10 19.31 0.56
CA ILE A 194 -15.02 18.21 -0.41
C ILE A 194 -16.38 17.51 -0.48
N THR A 195 -16.90 17.30 -1.68
CA THR A 195 -18.22 16.66 -1.87
C THR A 195 -18.08 15.15 -2.00
N LEU A 196 -19.14 14.41 -1.67
CA LEU A 196 -19.21 12.96 -1.91
C LEU A 196 -19.02 12.64 -3.41
N GLN A 197 -19.63 13.44 -4.28
CA GLN A 197 -19.49 13.29 -5.73
C GLN A 197 -18.02 13.37 -6.16
N THR A 198 -17.26 14.33 -5.64
CA THR A 198 -15.82 14.46 -5.94
C THR A 198 -15.02 13.25 -5.49
N THR A 199 -15.31 12.73 -4.30
CA THR A 199 -14.61 11.55 -3.77
C THR A 199 -14.98 10.27 -4.53
N ASP A 200 -16.23 10.11 -4.94
CA ASP A 200 -16.70 8.97 -5.73
C ASP A 200 -16.06 8.99 -7.13
N GLN A 201 -16.03 10.14 -7.79
CA GLN A 201 -15.36 10.30 -9.08
C GLN A 201 -13.87 9.99 -8.98
N PHE A 202 -13.21 10.45 -7.92
CA PHE A 202 -11.79 10.18 -7.68
C PHE A 202 -11.52 8.68 -7.52
N VAL A 203 -12.29 8.00 -6.68
CA VAL A 203 -12.17 6.56 -6.44
C VAL A 203 -12.46 5.76 -7.71
N THR A 204 -13.53 6.12 -8.43
CA THR A 204 -13.89 5.47 -9.71
C THR A 204 -12.77 5.63 -10.73
N LYS A 205 -12.21 6.84 -10.88
CA LYS A 205 -11.10 7.09 -11.80
C LYS A 205 -9.84 6.32 -11.40
N MET A 206 -9.56 6.23 -10.12
CA MET A 206 -8.35 5.61 -9.58
C MET A 206 -8.37 4.08 -9.69
N PHE A 207 -9.50 3.44 -9.38
CA PHE A 207 -9.54 1.99 -9.17
C PHE A 207 -10.48 1.22 -10.12
N GLU A 208 -11.41 1.90 -10.79
CA GLU A 208 -12.50 1.24 -11.52
C GLU A 208 -12.52 1.56 -13.03
N THR A 209 -11.95 2.70 -13.44
CA THR A 209 -11.87 3.07 -14.85
C THR A 209 -10.67 2.38 -15.49
N ASP A 210 -10.94 1.33 -16.27
CA ASP A 210 -9.96 0.55 -17.03
C ASP A 210 -8.71 0.15 -16.21
N PRO A 211 -8.87 -0.45 -15.04
CA PRO A 211 -7.74 -0.84 -14.21
C PRO A 211 -6.96 -1.97 -14.89
N ASP A 212 -5.65 -1.81 -14.99
CA ASP A 212 -4.74 -2.91 -15.32
C ASP A 212 -4.29 -3.65 -14.04
N PHE A 213 -3.61 -4.78 -14.19
CA PHE A 213 -3.28 -5.71 -13.11
C PHE A 213 -2.57 -5.11 -11.87
N VAL A 214 -1.84 -3.99 -12.06
CA VAL A 214 -1.23 -3.20 -10.98
C VAL A 214 -1.72 -1.75 -10.93
N PHE A 215 -2.87 -1.46 -11.53
CA PHE A 215 -3.58 -0.17 -11.61
C PHE A 215 -2.89 0.94 -12.41
N THR A 216 -1.57 1.10 -12.32
CA THR A 216 -0.87 2.33 -12.75
C THR A 216 -0.06 2.18 -14.03
N VAL A 217 0.30 0.96 -14.37
CA VAL A 217 1.13 0.65 -15.54
C VAL A 217 0.64 -0.61 -16.24
N THR A 218 0.96 -0.70 -17.54
CA THR A 218 0.64 -1.87 -18.36
C THR A 218 1.65 -2.99 -18.17
N ARG A 219 1.29 -4.21 -18.58
CA ARG A 219 2.22 -5.35 -18.67
C ARG A 219 3.43 -5.06 -19.53
N ASP A 220 3.26 -4.33 -20.64
CA ASP A 220 4.36 -3.96 -21.53
C ASP A 220 5.33 -2.99 -20.86
N PHE A 221 4.82 -2.06 -20.07
CA PHE A 221 5.71 -1.23 -19.24
C PHE A 221 6.52 -2.08 -18.28
N VAL A 222 5.89 -3.00 -17.55
CA VAL A 222 6.59 -3.86 -16.58
C VAL A 222 7.66 -4.71 -17.27
N ARG A 223 7.40 -5.26 -18.47
CA ARG A 223 8.40 -5.97 -19.31
C ARG A 223 9.59 -5.09 -19.70
N SER A 224 9.37 -3.81 -19.88
CA SER A 224 10.42 -2.86 -20.28
C SER A 224 11.18 -2.27 -19.11
N CYS A 225 10.71 -2.42 -17.87
CA CYS A 225 11.28 -1.79 -16.68
C CYS A 225 12.65 -2.38 -16.35
N GLN A 226 13.69 -1.55 -16.40
CA GLN A 226 15.07 -1.97 -16.15
C GLN A 226 15.55 -1.71 -14.70
N ASN A 227 14.70 -1.16 -13.86
CA ASN A 227 15.04 -0.94 -12.46
C ASN A 227 14.99 -2.28 -11.69
N PRO A 228 15.90 -2.51 -10.74
CA PRO A 228 15.83 -3.62 -9.80
C PRO A 228 14.57 -3.54 -8.94
N VAL A 229 13.83 -4.64 -8.85
CA VAL A 229 12.58 -4.73 -8.09
C VAL A 229 12.59 -5.99 -7.23
N LEU A 230 12.36 -5.85 -5.93
CA LEU A 230 12.10 -6.98 -5.03
C LEU A 230 10.62 -7.03 -4.67
N ILE A 231 9.95 -8.15 -4.90
CA ILE A 231 8.54 -8.35 -4.60
C ILE A 231 8.40 -9.36 -3.46
N LEU A 232 7.72 -8.94 -2.38
CA LEU A 232 7.31 -9.80 -1.27
C LEU A 232 5.81 -10.06 -1.43
N PRO A 233 5.39 -11.20 -2.00
CA PRO A 233 3.99 -11.46 -2.31
C PRO A 233 3.17 -11.72 -1.05
N ASP A 234 1.87 -11.57 -1.17
CA ASP A 234 0.86 -11.95 -0.17
C ASP A 234 -0.27 -12.71 -0.88
N ASP A 235 -1.19 -13.30 -0.14
CA ASP A 235 -2.35 -14.00 -0.71
C ASP A 235 -3.62 -13.71 0.09
N VAL A 236 -4.03 -12.45 0.04
CA VAL A 236 -5.32 -11.99 0.58
C VAL A 236 -6.10 -11.24 -0.52
N PRO A 237 -7.42 -11.03 -0.36
CA PRO A 237 -8.24 -10.41 -1.41
C PRO A 237 -7.67 -9.12 -1.99
N ALA A 238 -7.06 -8.25 -1.19
CA ALA A 238 -6.47 -7.00 -1.66
C ALA A 238 -5.04 -7.16 -2.23
N HIS A 239 -4.33 -8.21 -1.86
CA HIS A 239 -2.95 -8.48 -2.25
C HIS A 239 -2.87 -9.83 -2.97
N PRO A 240 -3.37 -9.97 -4.20
CA PRO A 240 -3.46 -11.26 -4.87
C PRO A 240 -2.06 -11.77 -5.26
N TYR A 241 -1.73 -12.98 -4.80
CA TYR A 241 -0.46 -13.65 -5.08
C TYR A 241 -0.17 -13.72 -6.59
N ALA A 242 -1.19 -14.10 -7.37
CA ALA A 242 -1.05 -14.22 -8.83
C ALA A 242 -0.57 -12.93 -9.50
N VAL A 243 -1.07 -11.76 -9.07
CA VAL A 243 -0.67 -10.46 -9.63
C VAL A 243 0.76 -10.10 -9.23
N ALA A 244 1.14 -10.37 -7.98
CA ALA A 244 2.50 -10.15 -7.50
C ALA A 244 3.52 -11.00 -8.27
N ILE A 245 3.22 -12.27 -8.49
CA ILE A 245 4.08 -13.19 -9.25
C ILE A 245 4.09 -12.84 -10.74
N GLU A 246 2.94 -12.49 -11.34
CA GLU A 246 2.91 -12.02 -12.72
C GLU A 246 3.83 -10.80 -12.90
N SER A 247 3.78 -9.83 -11.97
CA SER A 247 4.66 -8.66 -12.00
C SER A 247 6.14 -9.05 -11.97
N ALA A 248 6.51 -10.01 -11.12
CA ALA A 248 7.87 -10.51 -11.02
C ALA A 248 8.33 -11.25 -12.28
N MET A 249 7.44 -12.06 -12.88
CA MET A 249 7.76 -12.79 -14.12
C MET A 249 7.92 -11.87 -15.33
N LEU A 250 7.25 -10.72 -15.34
CA LEU A 250 7.33 -9.74 -16.41
C LEU A 250 8.56 -8.83 -16.27
N ALA A 251 8.90 -8.40 -15.07
CA ALA A 251 9.98 -7.44 -14.84
C ALA A 251 11.37 -8.11 -14.97
N PRO A 252 12.24 -7.65 -15.92
CA PRO A 252 13.48 -8.34 -16.25
C PRO A 252 14.50 -8.46 -15.09
N LYS A 253 14.42 -7.55 -14.12
CA LYS A 253 15.33 -7.49 -12.95
C LYS A 253 14.56 -7.64 -11.64
N ALA A 254 13.53 -8.48 -11.65
CA ALA A 254 12.76 -8.76 -10.45
C ALA A 254 13.36 -9.92 -9.64
N GLU A 255 13.35 -9.74 -8.33
CA GLU A 255 13.53 -10.80 -7.34
C GLU A 255 12.23 -11.01 -6.57
N VAL A 256 12.02 -12.24 -6.07
CA VAL A 256 10.85 -12.59 -5.25
C VAL A 256 11.34 -13.14 -3.91
N SER A 257 10.70 -12.72 -2.82
CA SER A 257 10.96 -13.31 -1.52
C SER A 257 10.36 -14.72 -1.42
N ILE A 258 10.80 -15.48 -0.42
CA ILE A 258 10.08 -16.72 -0.05
C ILE A 258 8.62 -16.37 0.27
N PHE A 259 7.71 -17.30 -0.03
CA PHE A 259 6.30 -17.16 0.33
C PHE A 259 5.85 -18.36 1.17
N PRO A 260 5.08 -18.16 2.23
CA PRO A 260 4.76 -16.89 2.89
C PRO A 260 5.97 -16.32 3.65
N TRP A 261 6.16 -15.00 3.60
CA TRP A 261 7.33 -14.34 4.22
C TRP A 261 7.05 -13.74 5.61
N LYS A 262 5.77 -13.52 5.94
CA LYS A 262 5.34 -12.89 7.20
C LYS A 262 4.63 -13.86 8.14
N GLU A 263 4.38 -15.08 7.69
CA GLU A 263 3.73 -16.15 8.47
C GLU A 263 4.46 -17.47 8.29
N PRO A 264 4.83 -18.16 9.38
CA PRO A 264 4.74 -17.64 10.74
C PRO A 264 5.65 -16.42 10.96
N LYS A 265 5.42 -15.61 12.01
CA LYS A 265 6.12 -14.32 12.25
C LYS A 265 7.64 -14.46 12.31
N GLU A 266 8.16 -15.62 12.66
CA GLU A 266 9.59 -15.94 12.71
C GLU A 266 10.27 -15.87 11.32
N ARG A 267 9.48 -15.81 10.23
CA ARG A 267 9.99 -15.58 8.86
C ARG A 267 10.27 -14.12 8.55
N ILE A 268 9.64 -13.20 9.26
CA ILE A 268 9.82 -11.74 9.03
C ILE A 268 11.29 -11.33 9.05
N PRO A 269 12.13 -11.74 10.03
CA PRO A 269 13.55 -11.40 10.03
C PRO A 269 14.33 -11.91 8.81
N LEU A 270 13.88 -13.03 8.19
CA LEU A 270 14.49 -13.52 6.94
C LEU A 270 14.16 -12.59 5.77
N ALA A 271 12.91 -12.18 5.65
CA ALA A 271 12.46 -11.23 4.63
C ALA A 271 13.16 -9.88 4.80
N VAL A 272 13.28 -9.36 6.03
CA VAL A 272 14.00 -8.11 6.34
C VAL A 272 15.47 -8.22 5.90
N ARG A 273 16.16 -9.32 6.21
CA ARG A 273 17.54 -9.52 5.74
C ARG A 273 17.65 -9.57 4.22
N GLN A 274 16.69 -10.17 3.52
CA GLN A 274 16.66 -10.16 2.06
C GLN A 274 16.52 -8.73 1.53
N ILE A 275 15.63 -7.92 2.13
CA ILE A 275 15.46 -6.51 1.74
C ILE A 275 16.76 -5.74 1.96
N HIS A 276 17.44 -5.90 3.10
CA HIS A 276 18.75 -5.27 3.35
C HIS A 276 19.77 -5.66 2.28
N SER A 277 19.89 -6.94 1.97
CA SER A 277 20.82 -7.45 0.96
C SER A 277 20.52 -6.89 -0.42
N PHE A 278 19.24 -6.88 -0.82
CA PHE A 278 18.79 -6.33 -2.09
C PHE A 278 19.08 -4.83 -2.20
N LEU A 279 18.68 -4.04 -1.21
CA LEU A 279 18.92 -2.59 -1.20
C LEU A 279 20.42 -2.27 -1.21
N LYS A 280 21.25 -3.06 -0.51
CA LYS A 280 22.69 -2.88 -0.47
C LYS A 280 23.36 -3.19 -1.81
N ALA A 281 22.85 -4.18 -2.55
CA ALA A 281 23.40 -4.57 -3.85
C ALA A 281 23.12 -3.53 -4.95
N HIS A 282 22.18 -2.61 -4.73
CA HIS A 282 21.71 -1.65 -5.73
C HIS A 282 21.87 -0.18 -5.28
N ARG A 283 22.82 0.11 -4.40
CA ARG A 283 23.14 1.48 -3.94
C ARG A 283 23.82 2.32 -5.00
#